data_d3cb8b90ac5ee8e8ffc8a42f717591c4
#
_entry.id   d3cb8b90ac5ee8e8ffc8a42f717591c4
#
_cell.length_a   1.000
_cell.length_b   1.000
_cell.length_c   1.000
_cell.angle_alpha   90.00
_cell.angle_beta   90.00
_cell.angle_gamma   90.00
#
_symmetry.space_group_name_H-M   'P 1'
#
loop_
_entity.id
_entity.type
_entity.pdbx_description
1 polymer ?
#
loop_
_entity_poly.entity_id
_entity_poly.type
_entity_poly.pdbx_seq_one_letter_code
_entity_poly.pdbx_strand_id
1 'polypeptide(L)'
;MTVRRATAEDLDQYLKLGAAFHNATPVHNAMPFDYEGFTNFYLATVDNPTMGVWIAEKDGKAVGIAGALCYPMYFSPTHRVVQEIWWYLTPEARGSGVGKQMYDAIESWAKEQGATALFMIALEDERSPAMEKLYSRQGFKPMERTFFKEVA
;
A
#
# COMPACT_ATOMS: atom_id res chain seq x y z
N MET A 1 3.76 -16.94 -8.11
CA MET A 1 3.63 -15.87 -7.10
C MET A 1 2.23 -15.91 -6.52
N THR A 2 2.08 -15.68 -5.23
CA THR A 2 0.80 -15.67 -4.54
C THR A 2 0.65 -14.38 -3.74
N VAL A 3 -0.58 -13.88 -3.61
CA VAL A 3 -0.92 -12.74 -2.77
C VAL A 3 -1.88 -13.21 -1.68
N ARG A 4 -1.62 -12.85 -0.44
CA ARG A 4 -2.46 -13.19 0.71
C ARG A 4 -2.47 -12.07 1.74
N ARG A 5 -3.39 -12.17 2.70
CA ARG A 5 -3.33 -11.32 3.89
C ARG A 5 -2.04 -11.61 4.66
N ALA A 6 -1.40 -10.54 5.12
CA ALA A 6 -0.26 -10.64 6.00
C ALA A 6 -0.69 -10.95 7.44
N THR A 7 0.18 -11.59 8.20
CA THR A 7 -0.01 -11.94 9.61
C THR A 7 1.14 -11.43 10.46
N ALA A 8 1.05 -11.54 11.78
CA ALA A 8 2.15 -11.17 12.67
C ALA A 8 3.46 -11.96 12.39
N GLU A 9 3.34 -13.17 11.87
CA GLU A 9 4.49 -14.02 11.53
C GLU A 9 5.31 -13.50 10.33
N ASP A 10 4.74 -12.60 9.52
CA ASP A 10 5.42 -12.01 8.37
C ASP A 10 6.29 -10.78 8.74
N LEU A 11 6.38 -10.43 10.02
CA LEU A 11 7.02 -9.21 10.50
C LEU A 11 8.42 -8.99 9.91
N ASP A 12 9.29 -10.00 9.96
CA ASP A 12 10.69 -9.84 9.52
C ASP A 12 10.79 -9.51 8.03
N GLN A 13 10.00 -10.19 7.20
CA GLN A 13 9.94 -9.93 5.77
C GLN A 13 9.29 -8.57 5.49
N TYR A 14 8.27 -8.24 6.26
CA TYR A 14 7.56 -6.95 6.12
C TYR A 14 8.44 -5.76 6.50
N LEU A 15 9.24 -5.85 7.58
CA LEU A 15 10.23 -4.85 7.96
C LEU A 15 11.26 -4.60 6.84
N LYS A 16 11.78 -5.67 6.26
CA LYS A 16 12.76 -5.58 5.16
C LYS A 16 12.19 -4.83 3.95
N LEU A 17 10.98 -5.20 3.53
CA LEU A 17 10.33 -4.55 2.38
C LEU A 17 9.82 -3.15 2.71
N GLY A 18 9.40 -2.90 3.96
CA GLY A 18 9.05 -1.57 4.45
C GLY A 18 10.22 -0.60 4.41
N ALA A 19 11.40 -1.04 4.84
CA ALA A 19 12.63 -0.24 4.73
C ALA A 19 13.01 0.04 3.26
N ALA A 20 12.87 -0.96 2.39
CA ALA A 20 13.11 -0.77 0.96
C ALA A 20 12.11 0.20 0.31
N PHE A 21 10.84 0.13 0.69
CA PHE A 21 9.81 1.08 0.25
C PHE A 21 10.13 2.50 0.75
N HIS A 22 10.46 2.65 2.02
CA HIS A 22 10.84 3.94 2.62
C HIS A 22 11.98 4.61 1.82
N ASN A 23 13.03 3.86 1.48
CA ASN A 23 14.14 4.37 0.68
C ASN A 23 13.73 4.83 -0.73
N ALA A 24 12.61 4.32 -1.24
CA ALA A 24 12.06 4.73 -2.54
C ALA A 24 11.13 5.95 -2.43
N THR A 25 10.79 6.40 -1.23
CA THR A 25 9.93 7.57 -1.04
C THR A 25 10.70 8.88 -1.11
N PRO A 26 10.06 9.99 -1.55
CA PRO A 26 10.71 11.31 -1.55
C PRO A 26 11.05 11.85 -0.17
N VAL A 27 10.48 11.30 0.90
CA VAL A 27 10.63 11.80 2.28
C VAL A 27 11.70 11.06 3.09
N HIS A 28 12.40 10.09 2.51
CA HIS A 28 13.32 9.20 3.24
C HIS A 28 14.47 9.93 3.97
N ASN A 29 14.94 11.04 3.44
CA ASN A 29 16.01 11.82 4.09
C ASN A 29 15.49 12.67 5.26
N ALA A 30 14.25 13.18 5.17
CA ALA A 30 13.64 13.99 6.20
C ALA A 30 13.11 13.16 7.39
N MET A 31 12.71 11.94 7.11
CA MET A 31 12.14 11.01 8.10
C MET A 31 12.84 9.65 7.99
N PRO A 32 13.92 9.41 8.74
CA PRO A 32 14.61 8.12 8.76
C PRO A 32 13.68 6.96 9.13
N PHE A 33 13.94 5.77 8.59
CA PHE A 33 13.15 4.59 8.90
C PHE A 33 13.35 4.16 10.36
N ASP A 34 12.28 4.13 11.13
CA ASP A 34 12.25 3.72 12.53
C ASP A 34 11.78 2.26 12.61
N TYR A 35 12.73 1.33 12.80
CA TYR A 35 12.45 -0.10 12.86
C TYR A 35 11.54 -0.48 14.03
N GLU A 36 11.76 0.10 15.21
CA GLU A 36 10.92 -0.17 16.39
C GLU A 36 9.51 0.40 16.20
N GLY A 37 9.41 1.65 15.79
CA GLY A 37 8.13 2.31 15.52
C GLY A 37 7.33 1.59 14.42
N PHE A 38 7.99 1.17 13.34
CA PHE A 38 7.34 0.42 12.28
C PHE A 38 6.89 -0.98 12.72
N THR A 39 7.68 -1.66 13.56
CA THR A 39 7.30 -2.95 14.17
C THR A 39 6.01 -2.81 14.98
N ASN A 40 5.96 -1.81 15.87
CA ASN A 40 4.78 -1.56 16.69
C ASN A 40 3.56 -1.19 15.85
N PHE A 41 3.75 -0.36 14.83
CA PHE A 41 2.71 0.00 13.87
C PHE A 41 2.20 -1.23 13.11
N TYR A 42 3.09 -2.06 12.55
CA TYR A 42 2.72 -3.27 11.84
C TYR A 42 1.88 -4.23 12.70
N LEU A 43 2.35 -4.53 13.90
CA LEU A 43 1.65 -5.43 14.82
C LEU A 43 0.28 -4.88 15.25
N ALA A 44 0.16 -3.54 15.36
CA ALA A 44 -1.13 -2.91 15.66
C ALA A 44 -2.09 -2.90 14.46
N THR A 45 -1.59 -2.95 13.23
CA THR A 45 -2.41 -2.83 12.02
C THR A 45 -2.80 -4.17 11.41
N VAL A 46 -1.96 -5.20 11.52
CA VAL A 46 -2.16 -6.49 10.84
C VAL A 46 -3.47 -7.19 11.28
N ASP A 47 -3.89 -7.00 12.51
CA ASP A 47 -5.13 -7.55 13.07
C ASP A 47 -6.27 -6.52 13.21
N ASN A 48 -6.02 -5.27 12.77
CA ASN A 48 -7.03 -4.22 12.84
C ASN A 48 -8.08 -4.41 11.73
N PRO A 49 -9.39 -4.54 12.04
CA PRO A 49 -10.43 -4.78 11.04
C PRO A 49 -10.62 -3.63 10.05
N THR A 50 -10.16 -2.41 10.38
CA THR A 50 -10.19 -1.25 9.46
C THR A 50 -8.95 -1.15 8.57
N MET A 51 -8.00 -2.05 8.74
CA MET A 51 -6.77 -2.12 7.95
C MET A 51 -6.74 -3.39 7.09
N GLY A 52 -6.41 -3.22 5.84
CA GLY A 52 -6.04 -4.31 4.95
C GLY A 52 -4.52 -4.34 4.79
N VAL A 53 -3.89 -5.48 5.08
CA VAL A 53 -2.44 -5.66 4.95
C VAL A 53 -2.16 -6.93 4.15
N TRP A 54 -1.38 -6.82 3.08
CA TRP A 54 -1.10 -7.92 2.17
C TRP A 54 0.38 -8.12 1.97
N ILE A 55 0.74 -9.36 1.67
CA ILE A 55 2.08 -9.77 1.26
C ILE A 55 1.99 -10.56 -0.04
N ALA A 56 2.90 -10.30 -0.94
CA ALA A 56 3.11 -11.09 -2.15
C ALA A 56 4.36 -11.94 -1.99
N GLU A 57 4.27 -13.21 -2.35
CA GLU A 57 5.34 -14.19 -2.17
C GLU A 57 5.69 -14.89 -3.48
N LYS A 58 6.98 -15.19 -3.61
CA LYS A 58 7.54 -16.07 -4.62
C LYS A 58 8.49 -17.06 -3.94
N ASP A 59 8.23 -18.36 -4.08
CA ASP A 59 9.07 -19.42 -3.51
C ASP A 59 9.36 -19.24 -2.00
N GLY A 60 8.32 -18.85 -1.23
CA GLY A 60 8.40 -18.63 0.21
C GLY A 60 9.09 -17.33 0.63
N LYS A 61 9.42 -16.44 -0.30
CA LYS A 61 10.02 -15.14 -0.03
C LYS A 61 9.06 -14.01 -0.38
N ALA A 62 8.97 -13.02 0.49
CA ALA A 62 8.21 -11.82 0.21
C ALA A 62 8.86 -11.02 -0.92
N VAL A 63 8.05 -10.67 -1.92
CA VAL A 63 8.43 -9.85 -3.08
C VAL A 63 7.57 -8.59 -3.21
N GLY A 64 6.59 -8.42 -2.34
CA GLY A 64 5.75 -7.24 -2.32
C GLY A 64 4.94 -7.11 -1.04
N ILE A 65 4.60 -5.88 -0.71
CA ILE A 65 3.75 -5.50 0.43
C ILE A 65 2.76 -4.43 0.01
N ALA A 66 1.58 -4.46 0.61
CA ALA A 66 0.59 -3.40 0.46
C ALA A 66 -0.21 -3.23 1.75
N GLY A 67 -0.66 -2.01 1.99
CA GLY A 67 -1.54 -1.69 3.09
C GLY A 67 -2.58 -0.66 2.69
N ALA A 68 -3.80 -0.80 3.21
CA ALA A 68 -4.90 0.10 2.97
C ALA A 68 -5.71 0.32 4.24
N LEU A 69 -6.29 1.49 4.37
CA LEU A 69 -7.14 1.91 5.49
C LEU A 69 -8.57 2.15 5.01
N CYS A 70 -9.54 1.63 5.75
CA CYS A 70 -10.96 1.95 5.54
C CYS A 70 -11.41 2.95 6.61
N TYR A 71 -11.97 4.08 6.18
CA TYR A 71 -12.44 5.14 7.08
C TYR A 71 -13.69 5.86 6.54
N PRO A 72 -14.50 6.48 7.41
CA PRO A 72 -15.62 7.30 6.98
C PRO A 72 -15.13 8.61 6.35
N MET A 73 -15.74 9.01 5.24
CA MET A 73 -15.39 10.29 4.59
C MET A 73 -15.86 11.47 5.44
N TYR A 74 -14.96 12.42 5.75
CA TYR A 74 -15.23 13.49 6.72
C TYR A 74 -16.41 14.40 6.35
N PHE A 75 -16.64 14.64 5.06
CA PHE A 75 -17.77 15.45 4.59
C PHE A 75 -19.04 14.63 4.29
N SER A 76 -18.96 13.30 4.38
CA SER A 76 -20.09 12.37 4.15
C SER A 76 -19.89 11.10 4.98
N PRO A 77 -20.02 11.16 6.32
CA PRO A 77 -19.61 10.07 7.21
C PRO A 77 -20.38 8.75 7.04
N THR A 78 -21.52 8.78 6.37
CA THR A 78 -22.29 7.58 6.00
C THR A 78 -21.64 6.79 4.85
N HIS A 79 -20.69 7.40 4.14
CA HIS A 79 -19.91 6.76 3.08
C HIS A 79 -18.51 6.44 3.59
N ARG A 80 -18.07 5.21 3.37
CA ARG A 80 -16.71 4.77 3.68
C ARG A 80 -15.86 4.78 2.42
N VAL A 81 -14.58 5.05 2.62
CA VAL A 81 -13.56 4.96 1.57
C VAL A 81 -12.44 4.04 2.01
N VAL A 82 -11.84 3.37 1.07
CA VAL A 82 -10.59 2.66 1.27
C VAL A 82 -9.48 3.46 0.59
N GLN A 83 -8.40 3.69 1.30
CA GLN A 83 -7.22 4.37 0.78
C GLN A 83 -6.01 3.48 0.91
N GLU A 84 -5.32 3.21 -0.19
CA GLU A 84 -3.98 2.61 -0.17
C GLU A 84 -3.02 3.55 0.55
N ILE A 85 -2.23 3.00 1.49
CA ILE A 85 -1.26 3.74 2.30
C ILE A 85 0.17 3.46 1.84
N TRP A 86 0.45 2.20 1.51
CA TRP A 86 1.73 1.78 0.93
C TRP A 86 1.52 0.62 -0.04
N TRP A 87 2.30 0.63 -1.09
CA TRP A 87 2.35 -0.46 -2.06
C TRP A 87 3.75 -0.52 -2.67
N TYR A 88 4.45 -1.60 -2.42
CA TYR A 88 5.79 -1.82 -2.91
C TYR A 88 5.96 -3.21 -3.49
N LEU A 89 6.64 -3.28 -4.63
CA LEU A 89 7.13 -4.53 -5.24
C LEU A 89 8.63 -4.42 -5.40
N THR A 90 9.32 -5.51 -5.10
CA THR A 90 10.74 -5.62 -5.42
C THR A 90 10.96 -5.48 -6.94
N PRO A 91 12.11 -4.96 -7.39
CA PRO A 91 12.35 -4.76 -8.83
C PRO A 91 12.12 -6.03 -9.67
N GLU A 92 12.52 -7.19 -9.18
CA GLU A 92 12.38 -8.48 -9.85
C GLU A 92 10.92 -8.99 -9.93
N ALA A 93 10.04 -8.50 -9.09
CA ALA A 93 8.62 -8.84 -9.11
C ALA A 93 7.79 -7.95 -10.04
N ARG A 94 8.34 -6.82 -10.44
CA ARG A 94 7.64 -5.88 -11.32
C ARG A 94 7.44 -6.48 -12.71
N GLY A 95 6.28 -6.21 -13.31
CA GLY A 95 5.94 -6.77 -14.63
C GLY A 95 5.53 -8.25 -14.64
N SER A 96 5.54 -8.94 -13.49
CA SER A 96 5.16 -10.35 -13.38
C SER A 96 3.65 -10.61 -13.29
N GLY A 97 2.84 -9.56 -13.20
CA GLY A 97 1.40 -9.66 -12.95
C GLY A 97 1.01 -9.67 -11.47
N VAL A 98 1.96 -9.82 -10.54
CA VAL A 98 1.68 -9.85 -9.09
C VAL A 98 1.13 -8.51 -8.59
N GLY A 99 1.53 -7.40 -9.18
CA GLY A 99 0.95 -6.09 -8.86
C GLY A 99 -0.55 -6.03 -9.13
N LYS A 100 -0.99 -6.60 -10.27
CA LYS A 100 -2.42 -6.69 -10.55
C LYS A 100 -3.16 -7.56 -9.53
N GLN A 101 -2.56 -8.68 -9.10
CA GLN A 101 -3.14 -9.54 -8.07
C GLN A 101 -3.27 -8.81 -6.72
N MET A 102 -2.27 -8.00 -6.34
CA MET A 102 -2.34 -7.19 -5.13
C MET A 102 -3.44 -6.12 -5.24
N TYR A 103 -3.52 -5.45 -6.37
CA TYR A 103 -4.62 -4.51 -6.64
C TYR A 103 -5.99 -5.18 -6.50
N ASP A 104 -6.18 -6.35 -7.12
CA ASP A 104 -7.43 -7.10 -7.04
C ASP A 104 -7.80 -7.48 -5.60
N ALA A 105 -6.80 -7.82 -4.78
CA ALA A 105 -7.01 -8.11 -3.36
C ALA A 105 -7.46 -6.86 -2.58
N ILE A 106 -6.86 -5.70 -2.85
CA ILE A 106 -7.25 -4.42 -2.24
C ILE A 106 -8.68 -4.04 -2.65
N GLU A 107 -9.00 -4.13 -3.94
CA GLU A 107 -10.34 -3.80 -4.46
C GLU A 107 -11.42 -4.74 -3.91
N SER A 108 -11.14 -6.04 -3.83
CA SER A 108 -12.05 -7.02 -3.23
C SER A 108 -12.33 -6.68 -1.77
N TRP A 109 -11.29 -6.40 -1.01
CA TRP A 109 -11.43 -6.01 0.39
C TRP A 109 -12.19 -4.69 0.56
N ALA A 110 -11.97 -3.70 -0.32
CA ALA A 110 -12.73 -2.46 -0.30
C ALA A 110 -14.24 -2.71 -0.47
N LYS A 111 -14.61 -3.61 -1.36
CA LYS A 111 -16.01 -4.04 -1.55
C LYS A 111 -16.57 -4.75 -0.31
N GLU A 112 -15.79 -5.63 0.31
CA GLU A 112 -16.14 -6.31 1.56
C GLU A 112 -16.36 -5.34 2.73
N GLN A 113 -15.58 -4.25 2.77
CA GLN A 113 -15.74 -3.17 3.75
C GLN A 113 -16.95 -2.27 3.48
N GLY A 114 -17.66 -2.45 2.39
CA GLY A 114 -18.77 -1.59 1.98
C GLY A 114 -18.32 -0.18 1.57
N ALA A 115 -17.08 -0.04 1.08
CA ALA A 115 -16.56 1.24 0.64
C ALA A 115 -17.26 1.75 -0.62
N THR A 116 -17.54 3.05 -0.64
CA THR A 116 -18.10 3.74 -1.81
C THR A 116 -17.02 4.04 -2.85
N ALA A 117 -15.78 4.26 -2.40
CA ALA A 117 -14.66 4.61 -3.26
C ALA A 117 -13.36 3.97 -2.79
N LEU A 118 -12.45 3.76 -3.73
CA LEU A 118 -11.09 3.30 -3.51
C LEU A 118 -10.12 4.39 -4.00
N PHE A 119 -9.23 4.84 -3.12
CA PHE A 119 -8.17 5.79 -3.43
C PHE A 119 -6.84 5.05 -3.53
N MET A 120 -6.21 5.13 -4.69
CA MET A 120 -4.89 4.57 -4.95
C MET A 120 -3.89 5.70 -5.15
N ILE A 121 -2.68 5.52 -4.68
CA ILE A 121 -1.62 6.53 -4.68
C ILE A 121 -0.52 6.13 -5.68
N ALA A 122 0.04 7.09 -6.37
CA ALA A 122 1.25 6.92 -7.15
C ALA A 122 2.33 7.86 -6.63
N LEU A 123 3.52 7.32 -6.31
CA LEU A 123 4.68 8.15 -5.99
C LEU A 123 5.13 8.92 -7.23
N GLU A 124 5.54 10.16 -7.04
CA GLU A 124 6.15 10.98 -8.11
C GLU A 124 7.60 10.52 -8.35
N ASP A 125 7.77 9.55 -9.23
CA ASP A 125 9.05 9.01 -9.65
C ASP A 125 8.98 8.51 -11.12
N GLU A 126 10.02 7.84 -11.59
CA GLU A 126 10.08 7.29 -12.94
C GLU A 126 8.98 6.25 -13.25
N ARG A 127 8.30 5.72 -12.22
CA ARG A 127 7.20 4.74 -12.36
C ARG A 127 5.83 5.40 -12.50
N SER A 128 5.72 6.71 -12.21
CA SER A 128 4.44 7.43 -12.23
C SER A 128 3.65 7.22 -13.52
N PRO A 129 4.23 7.31 -14.73
CA PRO A 129 3.49 7.10 -15.98
C PRO A 129 2.90 5.69 -16.11
N ALA A 130 3.62 4.66 -15.65
CA ALA A 130 3.14 3.27 -15.68
C ALA A 130 2.01 3.05 -14.67
N MET A 131 2.09 3.64 -13.50
CA MET A 131 1.05 3.59 -12.47
C MET A 131 -0.21 4.32 -12.90
N GLU A 132 -0.10 5.51 -13.46
CA GLU A 132 -1.23 6.27 -14.00
C GLU A 132 -1.96 5.49 -15.10
N LYS A 133 -1.21 4.83 -15.99
CA LYS A 133 -1.77 3.98 -17.03
C LYS A 133 -2.51 2.77 -16.46
N LEU A 134 -1.96 2.14 -15.41
CA LEU A 134 -2.62 1.04 -14.71
C LEU A 134 -3.95 1.53 -14.11
N TYR A 135 -3.91 2.61 -13.35
CA TYR A 135 -5.10 3.16 -12.70
C TYR A 135 -6.17 3.59 -13.71
N SER A 136 -5.79 4.27 -14.78
CA SER A 136 -6.71 4.65 -15.84
C SER A 136 -7.43 3.45 -16.47
N ARG A 137 -6.71 2.34 -16.71
CA ARG A 137 -7.29 1.09 -17.23
C ARG A 137 -8.26 0.43 -16.26
N GLN A 138 -8.10 0.65 -14.95
CA GLN A 138 -8.98 0.15 -13.90
C GLN A 138 -10.15 1.11 -13.60
N GLY A 139 -10.29 2.19 -14.36
CA GLY A 139 -11.39 3.15 -14.21
C GLY A 139 -11.16 4.26 -13.19
N PHE A 140 -9.93 4.41 -12.68
CA PHE A 140 -9.59 5.53 -11.80
C PHE A 140 -9.51 6.85 -12.57
N LYS A 141 -9.89 7.92 -11.87
CA LYS A 141 -9.70 9.31 -12.30
C LYS A 141 -8.71 10.00 -11.36
N PRO A 142 -7.79 10.83 -11.87
CA PRO A 142 -6.94 11.65 -11.01
C PRO A 142 -7.80 12.52 -10.08
N MET A 143 -7.47 12.54 -8.79
CA MET A 143 -8.24 13.28 -7.79
C MET A 143 -7.42 14.37 -7.12
N GLU A 144 -6.24 14.03 -6.62
CA GLU A 144 -5.39 14.92 -5.84
C GLU A 144 -3.93 14.72 -6.16
N ARG A 145 -3.12 15.72 -5.83
CA ARG A 145 -1.66 15.62 -5.78
C ARG A 145 -1.18 16.12 -4.43
N THR A 146 -0.27 15.39 -3.80
CA THR A 146 0.34 15.75 -2.53
C THR A 146 1.72 16.37 -2.77
N PHE A 147 1.99 17.51 -2.13
CA PHE A 147 3.27 18.20 -2.18
C PHE A 147 3.96 18.11 -0.84
N PHE A 148 5.24 17.83 -0.84
CA PHE A 148 6.06 17.69 0.37
C PHE A 148 6.98 18.89 0.55
N LYS A 149 7.06 19.37 1.79
CA LYS A 149 8.03 20.37 2.25
C LYS A 149 8.52 19.98 3.63
N GLU A 150 9.82 19.93 3.82
CA GLU A 150 10.43 19.81 5.14
C GLU A 150 10.26 21.12 5.91
N VAL A 151 9.79 21.05 7.16
CA VAL A 151 9.49 22.22 8.00
C VAL A 151 10.25 22.24 9.33
N ALA A 152 11.04 21.19 9.58
CA ALA A 152 11.85 21.06 10.79
C ALA A 152 13.32 20.85 10.46
#